data_9286c06fbdc7369d5527249e2e80a7fb
#
_entry.id   9286c06fbdc7369d5527249e2e80a7fb
#
_cell.length_a   1.000
_cell.length_b   1.000
_cell.length_c   1.000
_cell.angle_alpha   90.00
_cell.angle_beta   90.00
_cell.angle_gamma   90.00
#
_symmetry.space_group_name_H-M   'P 1'
#
loop_
_entity.id
_entity.type
_entity.pdbx_description
1 polymer ?
#
loop_
_entity_poly.entity_id
_entity_poly.type
_entity_poly.pdbx_seq_one_letter_code
_entity_poly.pdbx_strand_id
1 'polypeptide(L)'
;LSIIISTQAPTDNDLLSILIDDAIGGADPRVKVALHTAPKDLDPFSDEAIRLANPHFDIFMNVDEVRRQAEEARRMPSREASYRNLILNQRVEARNPFVTQSVWQGCGASPDGDMQDKRLFIGLDLSSVNDLTALVAVSTEGDVYSTFWLPSEGLAEKSRADRVPYDMWAEQGFLDVCPGKSIEYEFIAHHLRELFDTCSVECVAFDRYNMRFLKPWLEKVGFTPEELERFIEFGQGFVSMSPALRELESRLLNGQLKHGNHPVLAMCASNATVVQDPAEN
;
A
#
# COMPACT_ATOMS: atom_id res chain seq x y z
N LEU A 1 -12.25 8.59 -38.43
CA LEU A 1 -12.48 9.15 -37.11
C LEU A 1 -12.99 8.05 -36.18
N SER A 2 -12.28 7.76 -35.09
CA SER A 2 -12.75 6.83 -34.05
C SER A 2 -13.08 7.63 -32.80
N ILE A 3 -14.22 7.33 -32.15
CA ILE A 3 -14.64 7.96 -30.91
C ILE A 3 -14.88 6.86 -29.88
N ILE A 4 -14.26 6.99 -28.71
CA ILE A 4 -14.46 6.09 -27.57
C ILE A 4 -15.20 6.89 -26.49
N ILE A 5 -16.32 6.38 -26.02
CA ILE A 5 -17.09 6.92 -24.90
C ILE A 5 -17.21 5.85 -23.85
N SER A 6 -16.62 6.08 -22.67
CA SER A 6 -16.56 5.11 -21.58
C SER A 6 -16.24 5.80 -20.26
N THR A 7 -16.49 5.11 -19.15
CA THR A 7 -15.79 5.39 -17.88
C THR A 7 -14.33 4.98 -17.99
N GLN A 8 -13.46 5.54 -17.15
CA GLN A 8 -12.07 5.07 -17.07
C GLN A 8 -12.04 3.58 -16.73
N ALA A 9 -11.06 2.89 -17.28
CA ALA A 9 -10.78 1.53 -16.85
C ALA A 9 -10.32 1.51 -15.37
N PRO A 10 -10.57 0.41 -14.66
CA PRO A 10 -10.28 0.34 -13.24
C PRO A 10 -8.80 0.51 -12.90
N THR A 11 -7.88 -0.02 -13.71
CA THR A 11 -6.45 -0.04 -13.41
C THR A 11 -5.61 0.71 -14.45
N ASP A 12 -4.40 1.11 -14.07
CA ASP A 12 -3.47 1.80 -14.96
C ASP A 12 -2.98 0.93 -16.12
N ASN A 13 -2.98 -0.39 -15.96
CA ASN A 13 -2.52 -1.33 -16.97
C ASN A 13 -3.59 -1.70 -18.00
N ASP A 14 -4.81 -1.24 -17.83
CA ASP A 14 -5.88 -1.45 -18.81
C ASP A 14 -5.61 -0.64 -20.09
N LEU A 15 -5.96 -1.20 -21.26
CA LEU A 15 -5.74 -0.56 -22.55
C LEU A 15 -6.34 0.85 -22.61
N LEU A 16 -7.55 1.06 -22.06
CA LEU A 16 -8.18 2.38 -22.06
C LEU A 16 -7.40 3.40 -21.21
N SER A 17 -6.84 2.97 -20.08
CA SER A 17 -5.99 3.82 -19.24
C SER A 17 -4.73 4.25 -19.98
N ILE A 18 -4.07 3.32 -20.67
CA ILE A 18 -2.89 3.59 -21.50
C ILE A 18 -3.22 4.61 -22.60
N LEU A 19 -4.36 4.46 -23.29
CA LEU A 19 -4.80 5.38 -24.34
C LEU A 19 -5.13 6.78 -23.79
N ILE A 20 -5.72 6.87 -22.61
CA ILE A 20 -6.00 8.16 -21.94
C ILE A 20 -4.69 8.85 -21.57
N ASP A 21 -3.73 8.13 -20.98
CA ASP A 21 -2.44 8.69 -20.57
C ASP A 21 -1.61 9.17 -21.76
N ASP A 22 -1.58 8.41 -22.84
CA ASP A 22 -0.94 8.82 -24.10
C ASP A 22 -1.58 10.11 -24.65
N ALA A 23 -2.91 10.19 -24.65
CA ALA A 23 -3.64 11.37 -25.11
C ALA A 23 -3.40 12.60 -24.21
N ILE A 24 -3.30 12.41 -22.90
CA ILE A 24 -2.97 13.50 -21.95
C ILE A 24 -1.52 13.95 -22.13
N GLY A 25 -0.60 13.00 -22.35
CA GLY A 25 0.80 13.28 -22.64
C GLY A 25 1.03 14.04 -23.95
N GLY A 26 0.03 14.06 -24.85
CA GLY A 26 0.02 14.89 -26.06
C GLY A 26 1.01 14.46 -27.13
N ALA A 27 1.48 13.21 -27.11
CA ALA A 27 2.45 12.67 -28.07
C ALA A 27 1.90 12.68 -29.51
N ASP A 28 0.62 12.38 -29.72
CA ASP A 28 -0.06 12.48 -31.01
C ASP A 28 -1.12 13.60 -31.00
N PRO A 29 -0.90 14.70 -31.75
CA PRO A 29 -1.83 15.84 -31.77
C PRO A 29 -3.21 15.52 -32.39
N ARG A 30 -3.34 14.37 -33.06
CA ARG A 30 -4.61 13.88 -33.63
C ARG A 30 -5.51 13.21 -32.60
N VAL A 31 -4.93 12.78 -31.45
CA VAL A 31 -5.67 12.17 -30.34
C VAL A 31 -6.10 13.27 -29.36
N LYS A 32 -7.35 13.26 -28.98
CA LYS A 32 -7.92 14.21 -28.01
C LYS A 32 -8.69 13.43 -26.95
N VAL A 33 -8.55 13.85 -25.71
CA VAL A 33 -9.30 13.31 -24.58
C VAL A 33 -10.06 14.43 -23.87
N ALA A 34 -11.30 14.15 -23.51
CA ALA A 34 -12.07 14.92 -22.55
C ALA A 34 -12.36 14.02 -21.35
N LEU A 35 -11.68 14.26 -20.25
CA LEU A 35 -11.76 13.44 -19.06
C LEU A 35 -12.46 14.20 -17.93
N HIS A 36 -13.61 13.69 -17.50
CA HIS A 36 -14.33 14.16 -16.33
C HIS A 36 -14.13 13.17 -15.19
N THR A 37 -13.35 13.54 -14.19
CA THR A 37 -13.04 12.68 -13.04
C THR A 37 -12.99 13.52 -11.77
N ALA A 38 -13.36 12.96 -10.63
CA ALA A 38 -13.21 13.63 -9.35
C ALA A 38 -11.76 13.59 -8.88
N PRO A 39 -11.20 14.68 -8.33
CA PRO A 39 -9.91 14.68 -7.66
C PRO A 39 -9.87 13.67 -6.51
N LYS A 40 -8.71 13.00 -6.30
CA LYS A 40 -8.57 11.96 -5.27
C LYS A 40 -8.51 12.52 -3.84
N ASP A 41 -8.21 13.80 -3.69
CA ASP A 41 -8.10 14.53 -2.42
C ASP A 41 -9.43 15.09 -1.88
N LEU A 42 -10.50 15.04 -2.68
CA LEU A 42 -11.84 15.39 -2.21
C LEU A 42 -12.52 14.23 -1.49
N ASP A 43 -13.45 14.55 -0.57
CA ASP A 43 -14.39 13.55 -0.03
C ASP A 43 -15.14 12.90 -1.19
N PRO A 44 -14.91 11.59 -1.45
CA PRO A 44 -15.50 10.91 -2.60
C PRO A 44 -17.04 10.85 -2.55
N PHE A 45 -17.62 11.02 -1.38
CA PHE A 45 -19.07 10.94 -1.17
C PHE A 45 -19.75 12.31 -1.18
N SER A 46 -19.00 13.37 -1.49
CA SER A 46 -19.54 14.71 -1.59
C SER A 46 -20.22 14.98 -2.94
N ASP A 47 -21.26 15.81 -2.93
CA ASP A 47 -21.88 16.31 -4.17
C ASP A 47 -20.88 17.03 -5.09
N GLU A 48 -19.84 17.65 -4.52
CA GLU A 48 -18.78 18.32 -5.27
C GLU A 48 -17.96 17.33 -6.10
N ALA A 49 -17.51 16.25 -5.49
CA ALA A 49 -16.79 15.19 -6.20
C ALA A 49 -17.66 14.57 -7.32
N ILE A 50 -18.95 14.33 -7.03
CA ILE A 50 -19.89 13.79 -8.02
C ILE A 50 -20.05 14.73 -9.20
N ARG A 51 -20.19 16.06 -8.97
CA ARG A 51 -20.35 17.06 -10.05
C ARG A 51 -19.11 17.19 -10.92
N LEU A 52 -17.93 17.13 -10.35
CA LEU A 52 -16.68 17.19 -11.12
C LEU A 52 -16.52 16.01 -12.07
N ALA A 53 -16.93 14.84 -11.63
CA ALA A 53 -16.93 13.64 -12.48
C ALA A 53 -18.11 13.59 -13.46
N ASN A 54 -19.24 14.24 -13.10
CA ASN A 54 -20.48 14.19 -13.87
C ASN A 54 -21.03 15.61 -14.11
N PRO A 55 -20.56 16.31 -15.17
CA PRO A 55 -20.99 17.70 -15.44
C PRO A 55 -22.49 17.90 -15.60
N HIS A 56 -23.22 16.81 -15.83
CA HIS A 56 -24.67 16.82 -16.01
C HIS A 56 -25.45 16.29 -14.79
N PHE A 57 -24.81 16.20 -13.63
CA PHE A 57 -25.39 15.63 -12.40
C PHE A 57 -26.73 16.29 -12.03
N ASP A 58 -26.79 17.64 -12.04
CA ASP A 58 -27.98 18.38 -11.68
C ASP A 58 -28.98 18.58 -12.86
N ILE A 59 -28.70 18.03 -14.05
CA ILE A 59 -29.49 18.31 -15.26
C ILE A 59 -30.39 17.12 -15.63
N PHE A 60 -29.83 15.91 -15.77
CA PHE A 60 -30.61 14.75 -16.19
C PHE A 60 -30.27 13.45 -15.44
N MET A 61 -29.30 13.45 -14.52
CA MET A 61 -29.04 12.30 -13.66
C MET A 61 -30.11 12.23 -12.55
N ASN A 62 -30.41 11.01 -12.11
CA ASN A 62 -31.23 10.84 -10.90
C ASN A 62 -30.37 11.13 -9.67
N VAL A 63 -30.44 12.36 -9.19
CA VAL A 63 -29.60 12.87 -8.07
C VAL A 63 -29.79 12.04 -6.80
N ASP A 64 -31.03 11.67 -6.48
CA ASP A 64 -31.35 10.89 -5.27
C ASP A 64 -30.75 9.48 -5.35
N GLU A 65 -30.79 8.87 -6.52
CA GLU A 65 -30.21 7.54 -6.75
C GLU A 65 -28.68 7.58 -6.63
N VAL A 66 -28.01 8.60 -7.19
CA VAL A 66 -26.56 8.73 -7.09
C VAL A 66 -26.13 8.98 -5.64
N ARG A 67 -26.85 9.81 -4.91
CA ARG A 67 -26.62 10.03 -3.47
C ARG A 67 -26.81 8.76 -2.66
N ARG A 68 -27.84 7.98 -2.97
CA ARG A 68 -28.07 6.68 -2.33
C ARG A 68 -26.89 5.74 -2.57
N GLN A 69 -26.35 5.68 -3.79
CA GLN A 69 -25.17 4.88 -4.11
C GLN A 69 -23.92 5.36 -3.35
N ALA A 70 -23.75 6.67 -3.20
CA ALA A 70 -22.68 7.25 -2.39
C ALA A 70 -22.79 6.83 -0.91
N GLU A 71 -23.99 6.91 -0.32
CA GLU A 71 -24.25 6.49 1.05
C GLU A 71 -24.08 4.96 1.24
N GLU A 72 -24.47 4.15 0.26
CA GLU A 72 -24.23 2.72 0.29
C GLU A 72 -22.74 2.40 0.24
N ALA A 73 -21.98 3.05 -0.64
CA ALA A 73 -20.54 2.87 -0.76
C ALA A 73 -19.80 3.33 0.51
N ARG A 74 -20.25 4.42 1.15
CA ARG A 74 -19.72 4.90 2.43
C ARG A 74 -19.90 3.86 3.54
N ARG A 75 -21.03 3.16 3.59
CA ARG A 75 -21.34 2.14 4.61
C ARG A 75 -20.77 0.77 4.30
N MET A 76 -20.51 0.47 3.02
CA MET A 76 -20.07 -0.84 2.54
C MET A 76 -18.71 -0.70 1.80
N PRO A 77 -17.58 -0.91 2.49
CA PRO A 77 -16.25 -0.77 1.89
C PRO A 77 -16.05 -1.58 0.61
N SER A 78 -16.65 -2.76 0.51
CA SER A 78 -16.60 -3.59 -0.70
C SER A 78 -17.24 -2.94 -1.95
N ARG A 79 -18.08 -1.92 -1.78
CA ARG A 79 -18.71 -1.18 -2.90
C ARG A 79 -17.97 0.08 -3.29
N GLU A 80 -17.03 0.56 -2.44
CA GLU A 80 -16.35 1.84 -2.67
C GLU A 80 -15.55 1.83 -3.97
N ALA A 81 -14.80 0.78 -4.27
CA ALA A 81 -14.01 0.68 -5.50
C ALA A 81 -14.89 0.81 -6.76
N SER A 82 -16.01 0.11 -6.79
CA SER A 82 -16.97 0.19 -7.90
C SER A 82 -17.62 1.57 -8.01
N TYR A 83 -18.01 2.18 -6.89
CA TYR A 83 -18.56 3.53 -6.84
C TYR A 83 -17.54 4.58 -7.35
N ARG A 84 -16.29 4.52 -6.88
CA ARG A 84 -15.23 5.42 -7.36
C ARG A 84 -14.98 5.30 -8.86
N ASN A 85 -14.97 4.07 -9.38
CA ASN A 85 -14.76 3.89 -10.81
C ASN A 85 -15.98 4.33 -11.64
N LEU A 86 -17.19 3.89 -11.30
CA LEU A 86 -18.38 4.09 -12.13
C LEU A 86 -19.04 5.47 -11.96
N ILE A 87 -19.00 6.05 -10.75
CA ILE A 87 -19.65 7.34 -10.46
C ILE A 87 -18.63 8.50 -10.49
N LEU A 88 -17.46 8.30 -9.85
CA LEU A 88 -16.45 9.38 -9.79
C LEU A 88 -15.46 9.32 -10.96
N ASN A 89 -15.59 8.31 -11.82
CA ASN A 89 -14.71 8.08 -12.97
C ASN A 89 -13.23 8.06 -12.58
N GLN A 90 -12.93 7.52 -11.39
CA GLN A 90 -11.58 7.35 -10.89
C GLN A 90 -11.03 5.97 -11.26
N ARG A 91 -9.72 5.87 -11.47
CA ARG A 91 -9.03 4.58 -11.50
C ARG A 91 -8.97 4.05 -10.08
N VAL A 92 -9.24 2.76 -9.91
CA VAL A 92 -9.13 2.02 -8.67
C VAL A 92 -8.00 1.00 -8.82
N GLU A 93 -7.13 0.92 -7.83
CA GLU A 93 -5.86 0.17 -7.97
C GLU A 93 -6.05 -1.35 -7.94
N ALA A 94 -7.14 -1.83 -7.33
CA ALA A 94 -7.48 -3.26 -7.31
C ALA A 94 -8.99 -3.49 -7.45
N ARG A 95 -9.39 -4.61 -8.06
CA ARG A 95 -10.82 -5.01 -8.17
C ARG A 95 -11.42 -5.40 -6.82
N ASN A 96 -10.60 -6.02 -5.94
CA ASN A 96 -10.96 -6.40 -4.57
C ASN A 96 -9.82 -5.99 -3.64
N PRO A 97 -9.68 -4.70 -3.31
CA PRO A 97 -8.63 -4.24 -2.41
C PRO A 97 -8.85 -4.84 -1.01
N PHE A 98 -7.75 -5.15 -0.32
CA PHE A 98 -7.81 -5.60 1.07
C PHE A 98 -8.47 -4.53 1.97
N VAL A 99 -8.12 -3.26 1.74
CA VAL A 99 -8.75 -2.12 2.41
C VAL A 99 -9.05 -1.02 1.41
N THR A 100 -10.12 -0.26 1.65
CA THR A 100 -10.45 0.89 0.81
C THR A 100 -9.54 2.07 1.13
N GLN A 101 -9.37 2.97 0.16
CA GLN A 101 -8.55 4.16 0.34
C GLN A 101 -9.05 5.04 1.51
N SER A 102 -10.35 5.15 1.71
CA SER A 102 -10.91 5.95 2.80
C SER A 102 -10.61 5.37 4.18
N VAL A 103 -10.68 4.05 4.33
CA VAL A 103 -10.31 3.34 5.57
C VAL A 103 -8.82 3.53 5.86
N TRP A 104 -7.97 3.34 4.84
CA TRP A 104 -6.55 3.57 4.97
C TRP A 104 -6.23 5.00 5.41
N GLN A 105 -6.75 6.00 4.71
CA GLN A 105 -6.53 7.41 5.05
C GLN A 105 -7.04 7.78 6.45
N GLY A 106 -8.11 7.12 6.92
CA GLY A 106 -8.62 7.29 8.29
C GLY A 106 -7.60 6.92 9.38
N CYS A 107 -6.63 6.06 9.05
CA CYS A 107 -5.51 5.65 9.93
C CYS A 107 -4.21 6.43 9.66
N GLY A 108 -4.27 7.49 8.84
CA GLY A 108 -3.10 8.22 8.35
C GLY A 108 -2.43 9.17 9.35
N ALA A 109 -2.91 9.25 10.60
CA ALA A 109 -2.27 10.04 11.64
C ALA A 109 -0.81 9.59 11.86
N SER A 110 0.05 10.53 12.21
CA SER A 110 1.44 10.20 12.58
C SER A 110 1.48 9.37 13.86
N PRO A 111 2.44 8.43 13.97
CA PRO A 111 2.71 7.73 15.22
C PRO A 111 2.92 8.70 16.38
N ASP A 112 2.48 8.31 17.58
CA ASP A 112 2.62 9.15 18.78
C ASP A 112 3.97 8.88 19.48
N GLY A 113 4.78 9.92 19.64
CA GLY A 113 6.05 9.86 20.38
C GLY A 113 7.14 9.06 19.66
N ASP A 114 8.23 8.79 20.39
CA ASP A 114 9.38 8.09 19.87
C ASP A 114 9.19 6.57 19.89
N MET A 115 9.66 5.89 18.86
CA MET A 115 9.62 4.43 18.74
C MET A 115 10.38 3.74 19.90
N GLN A 116 11.42 4.39 20.43
CA GLN A 116 12.26 3.88 21.51
C GLN A 116 11.50 3.65 22.84
N ASP A 117 10.45 4.42 23.06
CA ASP A 117 9.63 4.32 24.28
C ASP A 117 8.53 3.24 24.17
N LYS A 118 8.47 2.52 23.04
CA LYS A 118 7.38 1.60 22.72
C LYS A 118 7.81 0.14 22.77
N ARG A 119 6.85 -0.73 23.09
CA ARG A 119 6.97 -2.17 22.90
C ARG A 119 6.58 -2.50 21.47
N LEU A 120 7.50 -3.10 20.71
CA LEU A 120 7.36 -3.30 19.28
C LEU A 120 7.22 -4.78 18.92
N PHE A 121 6.29 -5.04 18.01
CA PHE A 121 6.13 -6.30 17.28
C PHE A 121 6.50 -6.04 15.83
N ILE A 122 7.42 -6.80 15.28
CA ILE A 122 7.98 -6.56 13.95
C ILE A 122 7.54 -7.65 12.99
N GLY A 123 7.08 -7.26 11.79
CA GLY A 123 6.95 -8.14 10.63
C GLY A 123 8.09 -7.87 9.66
N LEU A 124 8.76 -8.92 9.21
CA LEU A 124 9.88 -8.85 8.28
C LEU A 124 9.59 -9.70 7.03
N ASP A 125 9.59 -9.06 5.88
CA ASP A 125 9.50 -9.69 4.56
C ASP A 125 10.79 -9.46 3.78
N LEU A 126 11.48 -10.55 3.43
CA LEU A 126 12.80 -10.53 2.81
C LEU A 126 12.72 -10.87 1.33
N SER A 127 13.02 -9.90 0.49
CA SER A 127 13.27 -10.13 -0.94
C SER A 127 14.73 -10.50 -1.21
N SER A 128 14.99 -11.14 -2.35
CA SER A 128 16.37 -11.48 -2.76
C SER A 128 16.92 -10.63 -3.90
N VAL A 129 16.10 -10.18 -4.86
CA VAL A 129 16.62 -9.55 -6.09
C VAL A 129 15.92 -8.24 -6.46
N ASN A 130 14.63 -8.26 -6.81
CA ASN A 130 13.96 -7.11 -7.43
C ASN A 130 12.75 -6.59 -6.66
N ASP A 131 12.30 -7.29 -5.64
CA ASP A 131 11.14 -6.88 -4.85
C ASP A 131 11.57 -6.11 -3.62
N LEU A 132 10.64 -5.36 -3.06
CA LEU A 132 10.84 -4.66 -1.80
C LEU A 132 11.16 -5.65 -0.68
N THR A 133 12.19 -5.36 0.09
CA THR A 133 12.32 -5.89 1.44
C THR A 133 11.63 -4.91 2.39
N ALA A 134 10.83 -5.42 3.30
CA ALA A 134 10.02 -4.63 4.19
C ALA A 134 10.19 -5.05 5.65
N LEU A 135 10.33 -4.07 6.53
CA LEU A 135 10.21 -4.20 7.97
C LEU A 135 9.10 -3.28 8.43
N VAL A 136 8.11 -3.83 9.11
CA VAL A 136 7.02 -3.05 9.71
C VAL A 136 6.98 -3.35 11.20
N ALA A 137 7.23 -2.33 12.02
CA ALA A 137 7.10 -2.41 13.47
C ALA A 137 5.79 -1.78 13.90
N VAL A 138 5.07 -2.45 14.80
CA VAL A 138 3.80 -1.98 15.35
C VAL A 138 3.88 -1.97 16.86
N SER A 139 3.50 -0.84 17.48
CA SER A 139 3.42 -0.73 18.94
C SER A 139 2.14 -1.35 19.49
N THR A 140 2.10 -1.59 20.80
CA THR A 140 0.87 -2.02 21.51
C THR A 140 -0.26 -1.01 21.37
N GLU A 141 0.06 0.27 21.18
CA GLU A 141 -0.87 1.38 21.02
C GLU A 141 -1.36 1.57 19.58
N GLY A 142 -0.79 0.80 18.60
CA GLY A 142 -1.16 0.84 17.20
C GLY A 142 -0.35 1.84 16.35
N ASP A 143 0.75 2.37 16.87
CA ASP A 143 1.67 3.16 16.07
C ASP A 143 2.47 2.26 15.13
N VAL A 144 2.55 2.65 13.85
CA VAL A 144 3.18 1.85 12.79
C VAL A 144 4.40 2.58 12.26
N TYR A 145 5.54 1.91 12.30
CA TYR A 145 6.82 2.37 11.77
C TYR A 145 7.27 1.40 10.67
N SER A 146 7.63 1.90 9.52
CA SER A 146 7.97 1.05 8.38
C SER A 146 9.28 1.49 7.73
N THR A 147 10.12 0.52 7.39
CA THR A 147 11.36 0.69 6.66
C THR A 147 11.36 -0.26 5.46
N PHE A 148 11.80 0.24 4.33
CA PHE A 148 11.80 -0.50 3.06
C PHE A 148 13.16 -0.39 2.40
N TRP A 149 13.58 -1.45 1.70
CA TRP A 149 14.85 -1.49 0.98
C TRP A 149 14.67 -1.96 -0.46
N LEU A 150 15.42 -1.33 -1.36
CA LEU A 150 15.62 -1.78 -2.75
C LEU A 150 17.12 -1.70 -3.11
N PRO A 151 17.58 -2.47 -4.14
CA PRO A 151 18.90 -2.27 -4.71
C PRO A 151 19.02 -0.89 -5.37
N SER A 152 20.18 -0.26 -5.26
CA SER A 152 20.45 1.05 -5.88
C SER A 152 20.64 0.97 -7.38
N GLU A 153 21.27 -0.12 -7.87
CA GLU A 153 21.49 -0.29 -9.31
C GLU A 153 20.21 -0.66 -10.01
N GLY A 154 19.82 0.11 -11.03
CA GLY A 154 18.59 -0.09 -11.78
C GLY A 154 17.33 0.52 -11.15
N LEU A 155 17.46 1.30 -10.07
CA LEU A 155 16.31 1.89 -9.36
C LEU A 155 15.47 2.80 -10.27
N ALA A 156 16.10 3.67 -11.07
CA ALA A 156 15.40 4.55 -11.99
C ALA A 156 14.69 3.79 -13.14
N GLU A 157 15.29 2.70 -13.61
CA GLU A 157 14.68 1.80 -14.60
C GLU A 157 13.47 1.09 -14.00
N LYS A 158 13.58 0.62 -12.74
CA LYS A 158 12.49 -0.01 -11.99
C LYS A 158 11.36 1.00 -11.74
N SER A 159 11.67 2.24 -11.35
CA SER A 159 10.67 3.30 -11.17
C SER A 159 9.85 3.51 -12.44
N ARG A 160 10.49 3.53 -13.60
CA ARG A 160 9.81 3.69 -14.89
C ARG A 160 9.00 2.45 -15.29
N ALA A 161 9.55 1.25 -15.09
CA ALA A 161 8.91 -0.01 -15.45
C ALA A 161 7.65 -0.25 -14.60
N ASP A 162 7.74 -0.05 -13.30
CA ASP A 162 6.65 -0.27 -12.34
C ASP A 162 5.70 0.94 -12.27
N ARG A 163 6.08 2.10 -12.86
CA ARG A 163 5.37 3.39 -12.73
C ARG A 163 5.21 3.83 -11.29
N VAL A 164 6.21 3.56 -10.47
CA VAL A 164 6.27 3.90 -9.03
C VAL A 164 7.51 4.75 -8.79
N PRO A 165 7.43 5.89 -8.10
CA PRO A 165 8.54 6.83 -7.94
C PRO A 165 9.54 6.39 -6.85
N TYR A 166 10.11 5.19 -6.97
CA TYR A 166 11.07 4.66 -5.99
C TYR A 166 12.31 5.54 -5.83
N ASP A 167 12.82 6.09 -6.92
CA ASP A 167 13.94 7.02 -6.93
C ASP A 167 13.65 8.29 -6.12
N MET A 168 12.49 8.89 -6.32
CA MET A 168 12.05 10.05 -5.53
C MET A 168 11.86 9.69 -4.05
N TRP A 169 11.29 8.52 -3.74
CA TRP A 169 11.11 8.09 -2.35
C TRP A 169 12.45 7.79 -1.66
N ALA A 170 13.45 7.31 -2.40
CA ALA A 170 14.80 7.15 -1.87
C ALA A 170 15.45 8.51 -1.56
N GLU A 171 15.33 9.49 -2.45
CA GLU A 171 15.81 10.86 -2.21
C GLU A 171 15.12 11.54 -1.01
N GLN A 172 13.85 11.25 -0.79
CA GLN A 172 13.05 11.79 0.31
C GLN A 172 13.23 11.04 1.65
N GLY A 173 13.96 9.91 1.65
CA GLY A 173 14.19 9.10 2.85
C GLY A 173 13.04 8.17 3.24
N PHE A 174 12.10 7.90 2.31
CA PHE A 174 11.03 6.92 2.51
C PHE A 174 11.42 5.51 2.08
N LEU A 175 12.54 5.36 1.40
CA LEU A 175 13.05 4.09 0.88
C LEU A 175 14.56 4.06 1.03
N ASP A 176 15.09 3.09 1.74
CA ASP A 176 16.52 2.85 1.83
C ASP A 176 17.04 2.10 0.60
N VAL A 177 18.22 2.43 0.15
CA VAL A 177 18.84 1.78 -0.99
C VAL A 177 20.10 1.03 -0.58
N CYS A 178 20.14 -0.27 -0.93
CA CYS A 178 21.35 -1.09 -0.76
C CYS A 178 22.25 -0.96 -1.99
N PRO A 179 23.58 -0.87 -1.84
CA PRO A 179 24.51 -0.90 -2.97
C PRO A 179 24.35 -2.19 -3.79
N GLY A 180 24.53 -2.08 -5.12
CA GLY A 180 24.49 -3.25 -6.01
C GLY A 180 23.11 -3.54 -6.61
N LYS A 181 22.97 -4.77 -7.15
CA LYS A 181 21.79 -5.25 -7.92
C LYS A 181 20.84 -6.14 -7.12
N SER A 182 21.22 -6.48 -5.89
CA SER A 182 20.45 -7.34 -4.97
C SER A 182 20.41 -6.75 -3.59
N ILE A 183 19.48 -7.20 -2.76
CA ILE A 183 19.41 -6.79 -1.36
C ILE A 183 20.57 -7.43 -0.59
N GLU A 184 21.37 -6.59 0.03
CA GLU A 184 22.45 -7.00 0.95
C GLU A 184 21.88 -7.13 2.37
N TYR A 185 21.69 -8.37 2.85
CA TYR A 185 21.08 -8.63 4.16
C TYR A 185 21.89 -8.09 5.35
N GLU A 186 23.14 -7.69 5.12
CA GLU A 186 23.96 -6.98 6.10
C GLU A 186 23.28 -5.67 6.58
N PHE A 187 22.70 -4.90 5.66
CA PHE A 187 21.97 -3.67 6.00
C PHE A 187 20.75 -3.94 6.87
N ILE A 188 19.98 -4.98 6.54
CA ILE A 188 18.82 -5.38 7.33
C ILE A 188 19.26 -5.86 8.72
N ALA A 189 20.34 -6.63 8.82
CA ALA A 189 20.86 -7.09 10.10
C ALA A 189 21.34 -5.94 10.99
N HIS A 190 22.03 -4.94 10.43
CA HIS A 190 22.43 -3.75 11.16
C HIS A 190 21.24 -2.93 11.65
N HIS A 191 20.22 -2.73 10.80
CA HIS A 191 19.01 -2.02 11.20
C HIS A 191 18.25 -2.76 12.32
N LEU A 192 18.13 -4.09 12.22
CA LEU A 192 17.55 -4.90 13.30
C LEU A 192 18.37 -4.80 14.60
N ARG A 193 19.71 -4.79 14.50
CA ARG A 193 20.57 -4.63 15.69
C ARG A 193 20.31 -3.27 16.35
N GLU A 194 20.22 -2.19 15.57
CA GLU A 194 19.91 -0.86 16.08
C GLU A 194 18.55 -0.83 16.79
N LEU A 195 17.52 -1.47 16.22
CA LEU A 195 16.21 -1.57 16.85
C LEU A 195 16.26 -2.34 18.17
N PHE A 196 17.01 -3.44 18.24
CA PHE A 196 17.16 -4.21 19.48
C PHE A 196 17.97 -3.49 20.54
N ASP A 197 18.92 -2.62 20.15
CA ASP A 197 19.75 -1.83 21.06
C ASP A 197 18.99 -0.60 21.61
N THR A 198 18.04 -0.06 20.85
CA THR A 198 17.37 1.20 21.18
C THR A 198 15.91 1.08 21.55
N CYS A 199 15.25 -0.02 21.18
CA CYS A 199 13.81 -0.22 21.37
C CYS A 199 13.50 -1.52 22.14
N SER A 200 12.30 -1.60 22.71
CA SER A 200 11.81 -2.83 23.32
C SER A 200 11.14 -3.72 22.26
N VAL A 201 11.93 -4.55 21.56
CA VAL A 201 11.42 -5.50 20.56
C VAL A 201 10.94 -6.78 21.24
N GLU A 202 9.65 -7.11 21.12
CA GLU A 202 9.04 -8.31 21.69
C GLU A 202 9.23 -9.53 20.81
N CYS A 203 8.96 -9.38 19.51
CA CYS A 203 9.21 -10.44 18.53
C CYS A 203 9.41 -9.89 17.12
N VAL A 204 10.04 -10.69 16.28
CA VAL A 204 10.19 -10.48 14.83
C VAL A 204 9.56 -11.67 14.11
N ALA A 205 8.38 -11.46 13.52
CA ALA A 205 7.73 -12.47 12.69
C ALA A 205 8.28 -12.40 11.26
N PHE A 206 8.63 -13.54 10.68
CA PHE A 206 9.24 -13.61 9.36
C PHE A 206 8.75 -14.80 8.54
N ASP A 207 8.82 -14.70 7.19
CA ASP A 207 8.70 -15.86 6.32
C ASP A 207 10.04 -16.63 6.29
N ARG A 208 9.96 -17.95 6.46
CA ARG A 208 11.13 -18.85 6.51
C ARG A 208 12.02 -18.82 5.27
N TYR A 209 11.48 -18.38 4.11
CA TYR A 209 12.13 -18.63 2.81
C TYR A 209 13.53 -18.02 2.70
N ASN A 210 13.70 -16.74 3.01
CA ASN A 210 14.98 -16.05 2.91
C ASN A 210 15.73 -15.90 4.25
N MET A 211 15.12 -16.28 5.37
CA MET A 211 15.72 -16.13 6.71
C MET A 211 17.07 -16.83 6.85
N ARG A 212 17.27 -17.97 6.15
CA ARG A 212 18.55 -18.68 6.12
C ARG A 212 19.73 -17.85 5.64
N PHE A 213 19.48 -16.82 4.83
CA PHE A 213 20.51 -15.93 4.34
C PHE A 213 20.72 -14.72 5.27
N LEU A 214 19.72 -14.31 6.02
CA LEU A 214 19.83 -13.25 7.03
C LEU A 214 20.51 -13.75 8.30
N LYS A 215 20.22 -14.98 8.75
CA LYS A 215 20.70 -15.51 10.03
C LYS A 215 22.22 -15.39 10.25
N PRO A 216 23.12 -15.71 9.28
CA PRO A 216 24.55 -15.50 9.46
C PRO A 216 24.95 -14.04 9.70
N TRP A 217 24.22 -13.08 9.14
CA TRP A 217 24.44 -11.68 9.36
C TRP A 217 23.97 -11.21 10.73
N LEU A 218 22.84 -11.74 11.23
CA LEU A 218 22.40 -11.47 12.61
C LEU A 218 23.47 -11.90 13.62
N GLU A 219 24.02 -13.12 13.45
CA GLU A 219 25.12 -13.61 14.29
C GLU A 219 26.36 -12.72 14.19
N LYS A 220 26.72 -12.26 12.98
CA LYS A 220 27.87 -11.39 12.73
C LYS A 220 27.73 -10.00 13.36
N VAL A 221 26.53 -9.43 13.40
CA VAL A 221 26.27 -8.14 14.05
C VAL A 221 26.00 -8.26 15.55
N GLY A 222 26.15 -9.46 16.14
CA GLY A 222 26.20 -9.68 17.57
C GLY A 222 24.89 -10.04 18.24
N PHE A 223 23.91 -10.58 17.50
CA PHE A 223 22.70 -11.12 18.13
C PHE A 223 23.04 -12.34 19.00
N THR A 224 22.56 -12.31 20.25
CA THR A 224 22.71 -13.44 21.18
C THR A 224 21.70 -14.55 20.88
N PRO A 225 21.93 -15.78 21.34
CA PRO A 225 20.95 -16.86 21.21
C PRO A 225 19.59 -16.51 21.81
N GLU A 226 19.54 -15.80 22.94
CA GLU A 226 18.30 -15.36 23.61
C GLU A 226 17.55 -14.33 22.79
N GLU A 227 18.25 -13.43 22.10
CA GLU A 227 17.62 -12.46 21.19
C GLU A 227 17.07 -13.15 19.96
N LEU A 228 17.78 -14.15 19.43
CA LEU A 228 17.34 -14.93 18.27
C LEU A 228 16.08 -15.77 18.57
N GLU A 229 15.78 -16.11 19.82
CA GLU A 229 14.52 -16.77 20.20
C GLU A 229 13.28 -15.87 19.97
N ARG A 230 13.46 -14.56 19.86
CA ARG A 230 12.38 -13.61 19.52
C ARG A 230 12.03 -13.60 18.03
N PHE A 231 12.83 -14.27 17.19
CA PHE A 231 12.53 -14.43 15.76
C PHE A 231 11.61 -15.62 15.57
N ILE A 232 10.39 -15.36 15.13
CA ILE A 232 9.30 -16.35 15.05
C ILE A 232 8.94 -16.60 13.59
N GLU A 233 9.00 -17.84 13.14
CA GLU A 233 8.52 -18.22 11.82
C GLU A 233 7.01 -18.05 11.75
N PHE A 234 6.54 -17.27 10.77
CA PHE A 234 5.13 -17.02 10.53
C PHE A 234 4.72 -17.61 9.18
N GLY A 235 3.78 -18.55 9.19
CA GLY A 235 3.32 -19.23 7.98
C GLY A 235 2.52 -18.32 7.06
N GLN A 236 2.74 -18.45 5.75
CA GLN A 236 2.06 -17.65 4.71
C GLN A 236 0.76 -18.29 4.20
N GLY A 237 0.35 -19.42 4.75
CA GLY A 237 -0.90 -20.11 4.38
C GLY A 237 -2.14 -19.52 5.06
N PHE A 238 -3.33 -19.87 4.56
CA PHE A 238 -4.62 -19.41 5.07
C PHE A 238 -4.79 -19.56 6.59
N VAL A 239 -4.31 -20.68 7.17
CA VAL A 239 -4.42 -20.96 8.62
C VAL A 239 -3.75 -19.88 9.47
N SER A 240 -2.59 -19.38 9.04
CA SER A 240 -1.83 -18.35 9.77
C SER A 240 -2.25 -16.94 9.36
N MET A 241 -2.38 -16.70 8.05
CA MET A 241 -2.64 -15.36 7.51
C MET A 241 -4.08 -14.88 7.76
N SER A 242 -5.11 -15.76 7.65
CA SER A 242 -6.49 -15.30 7.78
C SER A 242 -6.81 -14.67 9.14
N PRO A 243 -6.41 -15.23 10.29
CA PRO A 243 -6.62 -14.56 11.57
C PRO A 243 -5.88 -13.22 11.67
N ALA A 244 -4.64 -13.15 11.18
CA ALA A 244 -3.84 -11.92 11.21
C ALA A 244 -4.44 -10.83 10.33
N LEU A 245 -4.92 -11.18 9.12
CA LEU A 245 -5.56 -10.23 8.21
C LEU A 245 -6.89 -9.72 8.76
N ARG A 246 -7.71 -10.58 9.40
CA ARG A 246 -8.95 -10.15 10.05
C ARG A 246 -8.69 -9.17 11.20
N GLU A 247 -7.64 -9.42 12.00
CA GLU A 247 -7.25 -8.50 13.08
C GLU A 247 -6.75 -7.16 12.51
N LEU A 248 -5.92 -7.19 11.45
CA LEU A 248 -5.45 -5.99 10.77
C LEU A 248 -6.63 -5.18 10.19
N GLU A 249 -7.55 -5.85 9.48
CA GLU A 249 -8.76 -5.23 8.93
C GLU A 249 -9.60 -4.59 10.04
N SER A 250 -9.85 -5.32 11.13
CA SER A 250 -10.59 -4.81 12.29
C SER A 250 -9.95 -3.56 12.88
N ARG A 251 -8.63 -3.54 13.07
CA ARG A 251 -7.90 -2.38 13.58
C ARG A 251 -7.97 -1.18 12.64
N LEU A 252 -7.85 -1.40 11.33
CA LEU A 252 -7.99 -0.35 10.31
C LEU A 252 -9.40 0.24 10.30
N LEU A 253 -10.44 -0.60 10.30
CA LEU A 253 -11.84 -0.17 10.32
C LEU A 253 -12.19 0.63 11.57
N ASN A 254 -11.58 0.31 12.71
CA ASN A 254 -11.81 0.99 13.99
C ASN A 254 -10.86 2.19 14.23
N GLY A 255 -10.01 2.56 13.26
CA GLY A 255 -9.07 3.67 13.38
C GLY A 255 -8.03 3.48 14.51
N GLN A 256 -7.66 2.22 14.79
CA GLN A 256 -6.76 1.87 15.88
C GLN A 256 -5.28 1.83 15.47
N LEU A 257 -4.98 2.20 14.23
CA LEU A 257 -3.61 2.27 13.71
C LEU A 257 -3.25 3.71 13.33
N LYS A 258 -1.96 4.03 13.40
CA LYS A 258 -1.39 5.32 13.01
C LYS A 258 -0.14 5.06 12.17
N HIS A 259 -0.29 5.09 10.85
CA HIS A 259 0.80 4.72 9.93
C HIS A 259 1.46 5.92 9.23
N GLY A 260 1.11 7.15 9.61
CA GLY A 260 1.76 8.36 9.13
C GLY A 260 1.67 8.62 7.62
N ASN A 261 0.80 7.92 6.91
CA ASN A 261 0.70 7.98 5.44
C ASN A 261 2.04 7.74 4.72
N HIS A 262 2.87 6.82 5.24
CA HIS A 262 4.13 6.46 4.60
C HIS A 262 3.88 6.02 3.15
N PRO A 263 4.50 6.66 2.12
CA PRO A 263 4.09 6.49 0.73
C PRO A 263 4.33 5.08 0.19
N VAL A 264 5.43 4.42 0.57
CA VAL A 264 5.71 3.04 0.17
C VAL A 264 4.70 2.08 0.80
N LEU A 265 4.39 2.26 2.10
CA LEU A 265 3.39 1.44 2.79
C LEU A 265 1.99 1.64 2.20
N ALA A 266 1.63 2.88 1.86
CA ALA A 266 0.36 3.20 1.21
C ALA A 266 0.25 2.55 -0.18
N MET A 267 1.33 2.54 -0.96
CA MET A 267 1.39 1.83 -2.25
C MET A 267 1.20 0.31 -2.05
N CYS A 268 1.87 -0.29 -1.06
CA CYS A 268 1.70 -1.72 -0.77
C CYS A 268 0.26 -2.05 -0.35
N ALA A 269 -0.35 -1.21 0.50
CA ALA A 269 -1.73 -1.41 0.95
C ALA A 269 -2.74 -1.27 -0.20
N SER A 270 -2.54 -0.31 -1.10
CA SER A 270 -3.44 -0.09 -2.25
C SER A 270 -3.35 -1.22 -3.29
N ASN A 271 -2.19 -1.89 -3.38
CA ASN A 271 -1.98 -3.02 -4.28
C ASN A 271 -2.39 -4.38 -3.65
N ALA A 272 -2.66 -4.41 -2.34
CA ALA A 272 -3.04 -5.64 -1.67
C ALA A 272 -4.45 -6.09 -2.09
N THR A 273 -4.54 -7.33 -2.57
CA THR A 273 -5.81 -7.97 -2.94
C THR A 273 -6.06 -9.20 -2.07
N VAL A 274 -7.33 -9.48 -1.81
CA VAL A 274 -7.73 -10.65 -1.02
C VAL A 274 -8.11 -11.79 -1.96
N VAL A 275 -7.58 -12.96 -1.69
CA VAL A 275 -8.00 -14.24 -2.29
C VAL A 275 -8.56 -15.08 -1.16
N GLN A 276 -9.80 -15.51 -1.29
CA GLN A 276 -10.46 -16.40 -0.33
C GLN A 276 -10.35 -17.85 -0.79
N ASP A 277 -10.19 -18.77 0.17
CA ASP A 277 -10.33 -20.19 -0.12
C ASP A 277 -11.82 -20.59 -0.25
N PRO A 278 -12.16 -21.84 -0.69
CA PRO A 278 -13.54 -22.29 -0.79
C PRO A 278 -14.33 -22.32 0.55
N ALA A 279 -13.63 -22.19 1.68
CA ALA A 279 -14.21 -22.10 3.03
C ALA A 279 -14.30 -20.64 3.53
N GLU A 280 -14.11 -19.65 2.63
CA GLU A 280 -14.17 -18.21 2.90
C GLU A 280 -13.13 -17.72 3.94
N ASN A 281 -11.98 -18.41 4.03
CA ASN A 281 -10.85 -17.98 4.86
C ASN A 281 -9.90 -17.04 4.12
#